data_c8f404a2b2ed558f7f0ca88d3a41d170
#
_entry.id   c8f404a2b2ed558f7f0ca88d3a41d170
#
_cell.length_a   1.000
_cell.length_b   1.000
_cell.length_c   1.000
_cell.angle_alpha   90.00
_cell.angle_beta   90.00
_cell.angle_gamma   90.00
#
_symmetry.space_group_name_H-M   'P 1'
#
loop_
_entity.id
_entity.type
_entity.pdbx_description
1 polymer ?
#
loop_
_entity_poly.entity_id
_entity_poly.type
_entity_poly.pdbx_seq_one_letter_code
_entity_poly.pdbx_strand_id
1 'polypeptide(L)'
;MIRPLSAICLVFVVLLSCNNDKKDTPLTDTDVATTFIRDILDNRIEEAGQFILKDTINMQYFESFRQAYRKKSQPELEKYRSAEIIINEISNVSDSVSIINYSNSYMKSVKNTLKLVRINGKWLIDFKYTFSGNM
;
A
#
# COMPACT_ATOMS: atom_id res chain seq x y z
N MET A 1 -48.74 40.77 -44.09
CA MET A 1 -48.64 39.63 -43.18
C MET A 1 -47.22 39.10 -43.23
N ILE A 2 -46.43 39.47 -42.25
CA ILE A 2 -45.02 39.07 -42.20
C ILE A 2 -44.94 38.01 -41.08
N ARG A 3 -44.61 36.75 -41.44
CA ARG A 3 -44.34 35.67 -40.47
C ARG A 3 -42.90 35.77 -39.99
N PRO A 4 -42.60 35.84 -38.69
CA PRO A 4 -41.25 35.74 -38.25
C PRO A 4 -40.81 34.26 -38.24
N LEU A 5 -39.70 34.01 -38.95
CA LEU A 5 -38.96 32.75 -38.88
C LEU A 5 -38.33 32.67 -37.50
N SER A 6 -38.79 31.72 -36.70
CA SER A 6 -38.17 31.41 -35.42
C SER A 6 -36.90 30.59 -35.67
N ALA A 7 -35.75 31.20 -35.50
CA ALA A 7 -34.45 30.52 -35.55
C ALA A 7 -34.26 29.78 -34.21
N ILE A 8 -34.42 28.48 -34.25
CA ILE A 8 -34.06 27.60 -33.12
C ILE A 8 -32.53 27.44 -33.15
N CYS A 9 -31.85 28.16 -32.26
CA CYS A 9 -30.44 27.92 -31.96
C CYS A 9 -30.29 26.62 -31.15
N LEU A 10 -29.92 25.55 -31.84
CA LEU A 10 -29.55 24.28 -31.20
C LEU A 10 -28.14 24.44 -30.57
N VAL A 11 -28.12 24.68 -29.26
CA VAL A 11 -26.88 24.72 -28.49
C VAL A 11 -26.39 23.29 -28.32
N PHE A 12 -25.38 22.91 -29.10
CA PHE A 12 -24.66 21.65 -28.95
C PHE A 12 -23.73 21.78 -27.75
N VAL A 13 -24.16 21.31 -26.59
CA VAL A 13 -23.30 21.18 -25.41
C VAL A 13 -22.40 19.98 -25.66
N VAL A 14 -21.19 20.23 -26.10
CA VAL A 14 -20.13 19.22 -26.17
C VAL A 14 -19.67 18.98 -24.73
N LEU A 15 -20.15 17.90 -24.12
CA LEU A 15 -19.59 17.38 -22.87
C LEU A 15 -18.21 16.82 -23.18
N LEU A 16 -17.17 17.63 -22.96
CA LEU A 16 -15.80 17.16 -22.89
C LEU A 16 -15.71 16.28 -21.63
N SER A 17 -15.97 14.98 -21.83
CA SER A 17 -15.61 13.95 -20.86
C SER A 17 -14.08 13.93 -20.81
N CYS A 18 -13.49 14.57 -19.82
CA CYS A 18 -12.09 14.35 -19.45
C CYS A 18 -12.02 12.93 -18.88
N ASN A 19 -11.77 11.95 -19.74
CA ASN A 19 -11.20 10.69 -19.32
C ASN A 19 -9.80 10.99 -18.77
N ASN A 20 -9.70 11.14 -17.46
CA ASN A 20 -8.45 10.97 -16.75
C ASN A 20 -8.13 9.48 -16.80
N ASP A 21 -7.58 9.02 -17.91
CA ASP A 21 -6.81 7.80 -17.96
C ASP A 21 -5.56 8.03 -17.09
N LYS A 22 -5.72 7.83 -15.78
CA LYS A 22 -4.57 7.59 -14.91
C LYS A 22 -3.95 6.32 -15.45
N LYS A 23 -2.92 6.49 -16.26
CA LYS A 23 -2.02 5.43 -16.65
C LYS A 23 -1.51 4.85 -15.34
N ASP A 24 -2.00 3.67 -14.96
CA ASP A 24 -1.58 2.98 -13.74
C ASP A 24 -0.08 2.72 -13.86
N THR A 25 0.72 3.64 -13.31
CA THR A 25 2.16 3.42 -13.20
C THR A 25 2.35 2.27 -12.21
N PRO A 26 3.05 1.20 -12.60
CA PRO A 26 3.31 0.08 -11.68
C PRO A 26 3.96 0.60 -10.40
N LEU A 27 3.46 0.15 -9.25
CA LEU A 27 4.04 0.51 -7.96
C LEU A 27 5.49 0.03 -7.86
N THR A 28 6.35 0.85 -7.31
CA THR A 28 7.72 0.48 -6.95
C THR A 28 7.72 -0.39 -5.68
N ASP A 29 8.86 -1.02 -5.39
CA ASP A 29 9.07 -1.74 -4.13
C ASP A 29 8.82 -0.83 -2.91
N THR A 30 9.33 0.39 -2.95
CA THR A 30 9.15 1.38 -1.90
C THR A 30 7.68 1.81 -1.75
N ASP A 31 6.95 1.99 -2.85
CA ASP A 31 5.52 2.30 -2.81
C ASP A 31 4.73 1.18 -2.14
N VAL A 32 5.00 -0.07 -2.50
CA VAL A 32 4.36 -1.24 -1.90
C VAL A 32 4.68 -1.34 -0.41
N ALA A 33 5.95 -1.20 -0.04
CA ALA A 33 6.37 -1.25 1.35
C ALA A 33 5.72 -0.14 2.20
N THR A 34 5.76 1.10 1.74
CA THR A 34 5.20 2.23 2.50
C THR A 34 3.68 2.14 2.61
N THR A 35 2.99 1.71 1.55
CA THR A 35 1.54 1.48 1.59
C THR A 35 1.20 0.36 2.58
N PHE A 36 1.90 -0.77 2.51
CA PHE A 36 1.72 -1.87 3.45
C PHE A 36 1.93 -1.43 4.90
N ILE A 37 3.04 -0.73 5.19
CA ILE A 37 3.35 -0.25 6.54
C ILE A 37 2.27 0.73 7.01
N ARG A 38 1.83 1.65 6.15
CA ARG A 38 0.77 2.60 6.48
C ARG A 38 -0.54 1.89 6.80
N ASP A 39 -0.93 0.89 6.03
CA ASP A 39 -2.13 0.11 6.28
C ASP A 39 -2.06 -0.62 7.63
N ILE A 40 -0.90 -1.18 7.99
CA ILE A 40 -0.69 -1.78 9.32
C ILE A 40 -0.85 -0.72 10.42
N LEU A 41 -0.19 0.42 10.30
CA LEU A 41 -0.24 1.49 11.32
C LEU A 41 -1.65 2.08 11.47
N ASP A 42 -2.42 2.10 10.40
CA ASP A 42 -3.81 2.57 10.40
C ASP A 42 -4.82 1.49 10.81
N ASN A 43 -4.35 0.30 11.18
CA ASN A 43 -5.20 -0.85 11.50
C ASN A 43 -6.07 -1.32 10.32
N ARG A 44 -5.59 -1.14 9.10
CA ARG A 44 -6.20 -1.65 7.86
C ARG A 44 -5.52 -2.96 7.45
N ILE A 45 -5.64 -3.96 8.30
CA ILE A 45 -4.89 -5.22 8.15
C ILE A 45 -5.33 -6.02 6.92
N GLU A 46 -6.60 -5.94 6.55
CA GLU A 46 -7.13 -6.64 5.36
C GLU A 46 -6.54 -6.04 4.07
N GLU A 47 -6.43 -4.71 4.00
CA GLU A 47 -5.79 -4.00 2.89
C GLU A 47 -4.31 -4.34 2.81
N ALA A 48 -3.60 -4.34 3.93
CA ALA A 48 -2.21 -4.75 3.99
C ALA A 48 -2.01 -6.18 3.47
N GLY A 49 -2.94 -7.09 3.78
CA GLY A 49 -2.90 -8.49 3.34
C GLY A 49 -2.88 -8.69 1.83
N GLN A 50 -3.32 -7.69 1.05
CA GLN A 50 -3.31 -7.75 -0.41
C GLN A 50 -1.90 -7.74 -1.00
N PHE A 51 -0.93 -7.17 -0.27
CA PHE A 51 0.47 -7.09 -0.70
C PHE A 51 1.29 -8.34 -0.35
N ILE A 52 0.73 -9.26 0.44
CA ILE A 52 1.46 -10.46 0.88
C ILE A 52 1.55 -11.49 -0.23
N LEU A 53 2.73 -12.08 -0.41
CA LEU A 53 2.94 -13.22 -1.30
C LEU A 53 2.04 -14.39 -0.89
N LYS A 54 1.22 -14.87 -1.83
CA LYS A 54 0.12 -15.83 -1.60
C LYS A 54 0.62 -17.29 -1.58
N ASP A 55 1.51 -17.61 -0.68
CA ASP A 55 1.84 -19.01 -0.36
C ASP A 55 1.39 -19.36 1.06
N THR A 56 1.34 -20.65 1.34
CA THR A 56 0.82 -21.19 2.61
C THR A 56 1.57 -20.63 3.82
N ILE A 57 2.90 -20.54 3.74
CA ILE A 57 3.73 -20.13 4.87
C ILE A 57 3.57 -18.64 5.13
N ASN A 58 3.63 -17.81 4.10
CA ASN A 58 3.41 -16.36 4.22
C ASN A 58 2.02 -16.06 4.79
N MET A 59 1.00 -16.76 4.32
CA MET A 59 -0.38 -16.57 4.81
C MET A 59 -0.55 -16.99 6.26
N GLN A 60 0.14 -18.04 6.72
CA GLN A 60 0.11 -18.47 8.13
C GLN A 60 0.78 -17.43 9.04
N TYR A 61 1.95 -16.90 8.64
CA TYR A 61 2.62 -15.85 9.41
C TYR A 61 1.79 -14.57 9.47
N PHE A 62 1.19 -14.19 8.35
CA PHE A 62 0.35 -13.00 8.31
C PHE A 62 -0.93 -13.15 9.15
N GLU A 63 -1.56 -14.33 9.14
CA GLU A 63 -2.72 -14.62 10.00
C GLU A 63 -2.35 -14.55 11.49
N SER A 64 -1.21 -15.11 11.88
CA SER A 64 -0.72 -15.02 13.26
C SER A 64 -0.46 -13.57 13.68
N PHE A 65 0.13 -12.77 12.79
CA PHE A 65 0.31 -11.34 12.99
C PHE A 65 -1.03 -10.62 13.16
N ARG A 66 -2.00 -10.89 12.28
CA ARG A 66 -3.34 -10.30 12.32
C ARG A 66 -4.03 -10.57 13.66
N GLN A 67 -3.97 -11.80 14.13
CA GLN A 67 -4.56 -12.20 15.43
C GLN A 67 -3.88 -11.47 16.60
N ALA A 68 -2.56 -11.35 16.59
CA ALA A 68 -1.81 -10.59 17.59
C ALA A 68 -2.14 -9.10 17.56
N TYR A 69 -2.28 -8.53 16.37
CA TYR A 69 -2.59 -7.11 16.19
C TYR A 69 -3.98 -6.74 16.71
N ARG A 70 -4.97 -7.63 16.55
CA ARG A 70 -6.34 -7.46 17.07
C ARG A 70 -6.42 -7.37 18.60
N LYS A 71 -5.40 -7.83 19.32
CA LYS A 71 -5.33 -7.78 20.78
C LYS A 71 -4.85 -6.43 21.32
N LYS A 72 -4.40 -5.53 20.44
CA LYS A 72 -3.92 -4.23 20.85
C LYS A 72 -5.05 -3.35 21.38
N SER A 73 -4.75 -2.57 22.42
CA SER A 73 -5.70 -1.63 23.00
C SER A 73 -5.97 -0.43 22.06
N GLN A 74 -7.12 0.22 22.23
CA GLN A 74 -7.44 1.42 21.44
C GLN A 74 -6.40 2.54 21.62
N PRO A 75 -5.93 2.86 22.83
CA PRO A 75 -4.87 3.85 23.01
C PRO A 75 -3.57 3.51 22.27
N GLU A 76 -3.20 2.23 22.22
CA GLU A 76 -2.03 1.75 21.49
C GLU A 76 -2.23 1.91 19.97
N LEU A 77 -3.39 1.52 19.45
CA LEU A 77 -3.72 1.68 18.03
C LEU A 77 -3.70 3.16 17.60
N GLU A 78 -4.15 4.08 18.44
CA GLU A 78 -4.07 5.53 18.17
C GLU A 78 -2.61 6.01 18.06
N LYS A 79 -1.71 5.51 18.90
CA LYS A 79 -0.28 5.85 18.83
C LYS A 79 0.35 5.35 17.53
N TYR A 80 0.00 4.14 17.08
CA TYR A 80 0.45 3.62 15.79
C TYR A 80 -0.11 4.44 14.63
N ARG A 81 -1.40 4.78 14.66
CA ARG A 81 -2.05 5.58 13.61
C ARG A 81 -1.41 6.95 13.44
N SER A 82 -1.04 7.59 14.55
CA SER A 82 -0.38 8.89 14.55
C SER A 82 1.12 8.83 14.23
N ALA A 83 1.69 7.63 14.13
CA ALA A 83 3.11 7.47 13.89
C ALA A 83 3.48 7.72 12.41
N GLU A 84 4.64 8.32 12.21
CA GLU A 84 5.28 8.48 10.91
C GLU A 84 6.13 7.25 10.57
N ILE A 85 6.17 6.89 9.29
CA ILE A 85 7.03 5.83 8.78
C ILE A 85 8.45 6.38 8.61
N ILE A 86 9.43 5.63 9.08
CA ILE A 86 10.85 5.97 8.95
C ILE A 86 11.51 4.84 8.17
N ILE A 87 11.91 5.11 6.94
CA ILE A 87 12.74 4.18 6.15
C ILE A 87 14.18 4.37 6.56
N ASN A 88 14.77 3.35 7.17
CA ASN A 88 16.15 3.39 7.64
C ASN A 88 17.14 3.02 6.53
N GLU A 89 16.81 2.00 5.72
CA GLU A 89 17.67 1.48 4.66
C GLU A 89 16.86 0.78 3.59
N ILE A 90 17.29 0.90 2.34
CA ILE A 90 16.77 0.15 1.20
C ILE A 90 17.94 -0.55 0.53
N SER A 91 17.89 -1.88 0.45
CA SER A 91 18.90 -2.72 -0.20
C SER A 91 18.28 -3.40 -1.42
N ASN A 92 18.62 -2.94 -2.61
CA ASN A 92 18.22 -3.59 -3.86
C ASN A 92 19.17 -4.79 -4.11
N VAL A 93 18.71 -5.98 -3.72
CA VAL A 93 19.51 -7.22 -3.84
C VAL A 93 19.62 -7.66 -5.31
N SER A 94 18.53 -7.46 -6.07
CA SER A 94 18.46 -7.72 -7.50
C SER A 94 17.32 -6.91 -8.12
N ASP A 95 17.10 -7.02 -9.41
CA ASP A 95 15.96 -6.39 -10.13
C ASP A 95 14.58 -6.87 -9.63
N SER A 96 14.55 -7.99 -8.91
CA SER A 96 13.32 -8.62 -8.43
C SER A 96 13.30 -8.88 -6.92
N VAL A 97 14.30 -8.43 -6.17
CA VAL A 97 14.37 -8.59 -4.71
C VAL A 97 14.88 -7.31 -4.07
N SER A 98 14.11 -6.77 -3.14
CA SER A 98 14.44 -5.60 -2.33
C SER A 98 14.23 -5.90 -0.86
N ILE A 99 15.12 -5.40 0.00
CA ILE A 99 15.00 -5.49 1.46
C ILE A 99 14.93 -4.08 2.01
N ILE A 100 13.89 -3.80 2.77
CA ILE A 100 13.62 -2.48 3.35
C ILE A 100 13.62 -2.61 4.87
N ASN A 101 14.52 -1.88 5.51
CA ASN A 101 14.55 -1.72 6.96
C ASN A 101 13.82 -0.44 7.35
N TYR A 102 12.89 -0.54 8.28
CA TYR A 102 12.07 0.57 8.70
C TYR A 102 11.77 0.55 10.21
N SER A 103 11.38 1.68 10.70
CA SER A 103 10.80 1.90 12.02
C SER A 103 9.63 2.90 11.91
N ASN A 104 9.02 3.24 13.02
CA ASN A 104 8.02 4.29 13.07
C ASN A 104 8.31 5.26 14.23
N SER A 105 7.72 6.46 14.18
CA SER A 105 8.02 7.52 15.15
C SER A 105 7.54 7.20 16.58
N TYR A 106 6.59 6.27 16.73
CA TYR A 106 6.13 5.80 18.05
C TYR A 106 7.14 4.86 18.71
N MET A 107 7.76 3.97 17.91
CA MET A 107 8.74 2.99 18.41
C MET A 107 10.03 3.05 17.59
N LYS A 108 10.75 4.17 17.67
CA LYS A 108 11.94 4.44 16.84
C LYS A 108 13.07 3.43 16.98
N SER A 109 13.21 2.84 18.17
CA SER A 109 14.24 1.83 18.45
C SER A 109 13.92 0.44 17.90
N VAL A 110 12.66 0.18 17.58
CA VAL A 110 12.22 -1.10 17.00
C VAL A 110 12.38 -1.04 15.49
N LYS A 111 13.37 -1.77 14.99
CA LYS A 111 13.63 -1.89 13.55
C LYS A 111 12.98 -3.14 13.01
N ASN A 112 12.27 -2.99 11.92
CA ASN A 112 11.61 -4.07 11.22
C ASN A 112 12.19 -4.20 9.82
N THR A 113 12.13 -5.38 9.25
CA THR A 113 12.63 -5.64 7.91
C THR A 113 11.55 -6.29 7.05
N LEU A 114 11.32 -5.73 5.86
CA LEU A 114 10.48 -6.33 4.84
C LEU A 114 11.36 -6.81 3.69
N LYS A 115 11.09 -8.00 3.20
CA LYS A 115 11.61 -8.48 1.93
C LYS A 115 10.51 -8.39 0.89
N LEU A 116 10.78 -7.71 -0.20
CA LEU A 116 9.90 -7.61 -1.34
C LEU A 116 10.44 -8.44 -2.49
N VAL A 117 9.56 -9.14 -3.18
CA VAL A 117 9.87 -9.91 -4.38
C VAL A 117 8.98 -9.46 -5.52
N ARG A 118 9.56 -9.38 -6.72
CA ARG A 118 8.83 -8.99 -7.92
C ARG A 118 8.45 -10.23 -8.71
N ILE A 119 7.15 -10.45 -8.88
CA ILE A 119 6.59 -11.60 -9.60
C ILE A 119 5.62 -11.07 -10.65
N ASN A 120 5.81 -11.45 -11.91
CA ASN A 120 4.98 -10.99 -13.02
C ASN A 120 4.79 -9.45 -13.06
N GLY A 121 5.88 -8.72 -12.79
CA GLY A 121 5.88 -7.26 -12.79
C GLY A 121 5.29 -6.60 -11.55
N LYS A 122 4.82 -7.35 -10.56
CA LYS A 122 4.25 -6.84 -9.31
C LYS A 122 5.16 -7.12 -8.13
N TRP A 123 5.35 -6.12 -7.29
CA TRP A 123 6.04 -6.27 -6.03
C TRP A 123 5.09 -6.83 -4.95
N LEU A 124 5.53 -7.89 -4.28
CA LEU A 124 4.81 -8.55 -3.18
C LEU A 124 5.75 -8.71 -1.98
N ILE A 125 5.17 -8.81 -0.80
CA ILE A 125 5.92 -8.93 0.45
C ILE A 125 6.08 -10.41 0.81
N ASP A 126 7.31 -10.87 0.90
CA ASP A 126 7.70 -12.16 1.48
C ASP A 126 7.70 -12.03 3.00
N PHE A 127 6.51 -12.10 3.59
CA PHE A 127 6.26 -11.74 4.98
C PHE A 127 6.95 -12.66 5.99
N LYS A 128 7.12 -13.94 5.65
CA LYS A 128 7.85 -14.89 6.52
C LYS A 128 9.28 -14.44 6.79
N TYR A 129 9.89 -13.68 5.90
CA TYR A 129 11.23 -13.14 6.09
C TYR A 129 11.34 -12.24 7.32
N THR A 130 10.29 -11.49 7.64
CA THR A 130 10.22 -10.61 8.82
C THR A 130 10.37 -11.41 10.12
N PHE A 131 9.96 -12.67 10.14
CA PHE A 131 9.97 -13.54 11.32
C PHE A 131 10.98 -14.68 11.25
N SER A 132 11.59 -14.93 10.09
CA SER A 132 12.53 -16.06 9.90
C SER A 132 13.97 -15.73 10.31
N GLY A 133 14.11 -14.95 11.40
CA GLY A 133 15.41 -14.91 12.08
C GLY A 133 16.52 -14.17 11.36
N ASN A 134 16.25 -13.00 10.84
CA ASN A 134 17.28 -11.96 10.83
C ASN A 134 17.48 -11.43 12.26
N MET A 135 17.41 -12.37 13.21
CA MET A 135 17.82 -12.16 14.58
C MET A 135 19.30 -12.50 14.71
#